data_7c942b5422e318049bcf8fe4880805ed
#
_entry.id   7c942b5422e318049bcf8fe4880805ed
#
_cell.length_a   1.000
_cell.length_b   1.000
_cell.length_c   1.000
_cell.angle_alpha   90.00
_cell.angle_beta   90.00
_cell.angle_gamma   90.00
#
_symmetry.space_group_name_H-M   'P 1'
#
loop_
_entity.id
_entity.type
_entity.pdbx_description
1 polymer ?
#
loop_
_entity_poly.entity_id
_entity_poly.type
_entity_poly.pdbx_seq_one_letter_code
_entity_poly.pdbx_strand_id
1 'polypeptide(L)'
;SGSHDCHGAPLGAEEIAATRKQLGWEFGPFEIPADVYAEWDAKEAGAAKEAAWNTKFDAYAAAYPAEAAELKRRLNGELPAEWEEKATQIIADLQANPANIASRKASQNALEAFGQMLPEFLGGSADLAPSNLTMWSGSKSVSAEDPAGNYIHYGVREFGMTAIMNGIALHGGFVPYGATFLMFMEYARNAMRMAALMKVQNIQVYTHDSIGLGEDGPTHQPVEQMASLRLTPNMSTWRPCDQVESAVAWKLAIQRKDAPTSLIFSRQNLAQQERDTEQVANIAKGGYILKDCAGKPELILIATGSEVELAVNAAAELTAEGKQVRVVSMPSTDAFDKQDAAYREAVLPSDVTARIAVEAGIADFWYKYVGFDGRIIGMTTFGESAPAGELFKMFGFTT
;
A
#
# COMPACT_ATOMS: atom_id res chain seq x y z
N SER A 1 6.39 44.20 -8.98
CA SER A 1 5.26 43.28 -8.71
C SER A 1 4.42 43.12 -9.98
N GLY A 2 3.73 41.99 -10.08
CA GLY A 2 2.92 41.64 -11.27
C GLY A 2 3.68 40.94 -12.40
N SER A 3 4.97 40.71 -12.27
CA SER A 3 5.78 39.87 -13.19
C SER A 3 6.03 38.51 -12.61
N HIS A 4 6.15 37.52 -13.49
CA HIS A 4 6.57 36.16 -13.11
C HIS A 4 8.11 36.01 -12.99
N ASP A 5 8.88 37.03 -13.38
CA ASP A 5 10.35 36.98 -13.44
C ASP A 5 11.00 36.69 -12.09
N CYS A 6 10.34 37.08 -10.99
CA CYS A 6 10.86 36.83 -9.64
C CYS A 6 10.43 35.48 -9.06
N HIS A 7 9.72 34.62 -9.80
CA HIS A 7 9.18 33.36 -9.25
C HIS A 7 10.27 32.37 -8.83
N GLY A 8 11.30 32.23 -9.60
CA GLY A 8 12.38 31.26 -9.33
C GLY A 8 13.78 31.85 -9.43
N ALA A 9 13.91 33.14 -9.63
CA ALA A 9 15.18 33.84 -9.78
C ALA A 9 15.46 34.72 -8.56
N PRO A 10 16.73 34.80 -8.08
CA PRO A 10 17.12 35.75 -7.04
C PRO A 10 16.95 37.18 -7.57
N LEU A 11 16.40 38.06 -6.73
CA LEU A 11 16.17 39.43 -7.10
C LEU A 11 17.46 40.21 -7.36
N GLY A 12 18.58 39.81 -6.77
CA GLY A 12 19.82 40.55 -6.76
C GLY A 12 19.85 41.70 -5.73
N ALA A 13 21.04 42.24 -5.47
CA ALA A 13 21.26 43.16 -4.35
C ALA A 13 20.47 44.49 -4.52
N GLU A 14 20.39 45.03 -5.72
CA GLU A 14 19.71 46.30 -6.02
C GLU A 14 18.19 46.20 -5.83
N GLU A 15 17.59 45.13 -6.36
CA GLU A 15 16.15 44.92 -6.22
C GLU A 15 15.78 44.53 -4.76
N ILE A 16 16.63 43.84 -4.03
CA ILE A 16 16.45 43.58 -2.59
C ILE A 16 16.43 44.93 -1.83
N ALA A 17 17.38 45.83 -2.11
CA ALA A 17 17.43 47.14 -1.47
C ALA A 17 16.19 47.98 -1.81
N ALA A 18 15.76 47.99 -3.08
CA ALA A 18 14.54 48.68 -3.51
C ALA A 18 13.28 48.12 -2.85
N THR A 19 13.20 46.77 -2.75
CA THR A 19 12.09 46.07 -2.09
C THR A 19 12.03 46.38 -0.59
N ARG A 20 13.18 46.36 0.11
CA ARG A 20 13.24 46.77 1.52
C ARG A 20 12.75 48.20 1.72
N LYS A 21 13.25 49.14 0.92
CA LYS A 21 12.80 50.53 0.96
C LYS A 21 11.29 50.67 0.74
N GLN A 22 10.75 49.94 -0.24
CA GLN A 22 9.31 49.97 -0.55
C GLN A 22 8.47 49.38 0.60
N LEU A 23 8.97 48.37 1.32
CA LEU A 23 8.30 47.74 2.45
C LEU A 23 8.56 48.45 3.79
N GLY A 24 9.41 49.51 3.82
CA GLY A 24 9.79 50.20 5.06
C GLY A 24 10.65 49.31 5.98
N TRP A 25 11.40 48.33 5.42
CA TRP A 25 12.24 47.44 6.19
C TRP A 25 13.68 48.02 6.28
N GLU A 26 14.02 48.57 7.43
CA GLU A 26 15.30 49.29 7.66
C GLU A 26 16.46 48.41 8.13
N PHE A 27 16.18 47.13 8.47
CA PHE A 27 17.17 46.22 9.04
C PHE A 27 18.03 45.53 7.97
N GLY A 28 19.25 45.13 8.33
CA GLY A 28 20.19 44.48 7.45
C GLY A 28 19.78 43.04 7.06
N PRO A 29 20.55 42.37 6.17
CA PRO A 29 20.33 40.97 5.85
C PRO A 29 20.44 40.10 7.11
N PHE A 30 19.41 39.21 7.30
CA PHE A 30 19.31 38.31 8.46
C PHE A 30 19.20 39.02 9.81
N GLU A 31 19.02 40.34 9.86
CA GLU A 31 18.74 41.11 11.06
C GLU A 31 17.23 41.20 11.26
N ILE A 32 16.75 40.63 12.34
CA ILE A 32 15.34 40.63 12.73
C ILE A 32 15.19 41.45 14.01
N PRO A 33 14.27 42.45 14.06
CA PRO A 33 14.02 43.25 15.25
C PRO A 33 13.62 42.43 16.47
N ALA A 34 13.99 42.87 17.63
CA ALA A 34 13.75 42.19 18.90
C ALA A 34 12.23 42.08 19.22
N ASP A 35 11.43 43.05 18.81
CA ASP A 35 9.98 43.06 18.95
C ASP A 35 9.33 41.98 18.09
N VAL A 36 9.82 41.78 16.86
CA VAL A 36 9.36 40.68 15.98
C VAL A 36 9.71 39.31 16.59
N TYR A 37 10.94 39.17 17.12
CA TYR A 37 11.30 37.94 17.84
C TYR A 37 10.38 37.72 19.04
N ALA A 38 10.12 38.76 19.86
CA ALA A 38 9.28 38.65 21.04
C ALA A 38 7.80 38.22 20.69
N GLU A 39 7.27 38.76 19.59
CA GLU A 39 5.90 38.41 19.15
C GLU A 39 5.81 36.97 18.61
N TRP A 40 6.88 36.45 17.98
CA TRP A 40 6.89 35.09 17.43
C TRP A 40 7.43 34.06 18.42
N ASP A 41 8.05 34.46 19.54
CA ASP A 41 8.54 33.52 20.55
C ASP A 41 7.39 32.95 21.38
N ALA A 42 6.98 31.73 21.02
CA ALA A 42 5.92 31.00 21.71
C ALA A 42 6.42 30.07 22.83
N LYS A 43 7.72 30.11 23.23
CA LYS A 43 8.28 29.15 24.19
C LYS A 43 7.56 29.15 25.53
N GLU A 44 7.38 30.32 26.17
CA GLU A 44 6.68 30.43 27.43
C GLU A 44 5.19 30.05 27.32
N ALA A 45 4.52 30.59 26.27
CA ALA A 45 3.12 30.27 26.02
C ALA A 45 2.92 28.79 25.69
N GLY A 46 3.83 28.18 24.94
CA GLY A 46 3.85 26.76 24.64
C GLY A 46 4.03 25.90 25.90
N ALA A 47 5.04 26.22 26.71
CA ALA A 47 5.30 25.53 27.99
C ALA A 47 4.10 25.59 28.95
N ALA A 48 3.44 26.76 29.04
CA ALA A 48 2.24 26.91 29.87
C ALA A 48 1.08 26.04 29.37
N LYS A 49 0.85 25.94 28.04
CA LYS A 49 -0.17 25.08 27.46
C LYS A 49 0.14 23.60 27.68
N GLU A 50 1.40 23.20 27.53
CA GLU A 50 1.83 21.82 27.78
C GLU A 50 1.66 21.44 29.26
N ALA A 51 2.06 22.30 30.20
CA ALA A 51 1.86 22.08 31.62
C ALA A 51 0.37 21.96 31.99
N ALA A 52 -0.49 22.80 31.41
CA ALA A 52 -1.94 22.72 31.62
C ALA A 52 -2.55 21.43 31.05
N TRP A 53 -2.07 20.99 29.89
CA TRP A 53 -2.44 19.69 29.31
C TRP A 53 -2.00 18.53 30.21
N ASN A 54 -0.74 18.50 30.63
CA ASN A 54 -0.20 17.44 31.46
C ASN A 54 -0.97 17.32 32.78
N THR A 55 -1.31 18.44 33.43
CA THR A 55 -2.14 18.46 34.65
C THR A 55 -3.51 17.80 34.43
N LYS A 56 -4.17 18.11 33.31
CA LYS A 56 -5.46 17.51 32.96
C LYS A 56 -5.32 16.02 32.63
N PHE A 57 -4.26 15.66 31.90
CA PHE A 57 -4.03 14.29 31.51
C PHE A 57 -3.68 13.41 32.73
N ASP A 58 -2.89 13.90 33.67
CA ASP A 58 -2.53 13.19 34.90
C ASP A 58 -3.78 12.93 35.77
N ALA A 59 -4.66 13.93 35.89
CA ALA A 59 -5.94 13.76 36.57
C ALA A 59 -6.86 12.76 35.87
N TYR A 60 -6.89 12.79 34.53
CA TYR A 60 -7.64 11.81 33.72
C TYR A 60 -7.07 10.40 33.90
N ALA A 61 -5.75 10.25 33.84
CA ALA A 61 -5.08 8.96 33.98
C ALA A 61 -5.27 8.34 35.37
N ALA A 62 -5.38 9.18 36.42
CA ALA A 62 -5.70 8.71 37.76
C ALA A 62 -7.15 8.22 37.88
N ALA A 63 -8.08 8.88 37.18
CA ALA A 63 -9.53 8.53 37.23
C ALA A 63 -9.87 7.38 36.25
N TYR A 64 -9.19 7.32 35.10
CA TYR A 64 -9.49 6.39 33.98
C TYR A 64 -8.16 5.78 33.45
N PRO A 65 -7.49 4.91 34.20
CA PRO A 65 -6.15 4.42 33.86
C PRO A 65 -6.11 3.59 32.57
N ALA A 66 -7.15 2.80 32.29
CA ALA A 66 -7.23 1.96 31.09
C ALA A 66 -7.38 2.80 29.83
N GLU A 67 -8.29 3.78 29.84
CA GLU A 67 -8.55 4.69 28.73
C GLU A 67 -7.37 5.61 28.46
N ALA A 68 -6.68 6.05 29.51
CA ALA A 68 -5.47 6.86 29.40
C ALA A 68 -4.29 6.07 28.78
N ALA A 69 -4.15 4.80 29.17
CA ALA A 69 -3.16 3.90 28.58
C ALA A 69 -3.45 3.66 27.08
N GLU A 70 -4.71 3.42 26.73
CA GLU A 70 -5.16 3.23 25.35
C GLU A 70 -4.96 4.50 24.51
N LEU A 71 -5.26 5.69 25.03
CA LEU A 71 -4.97 6.95 24.34
C LEU A 71 -3.48 7.11 24.06
N LYS A 72 -2.62 6.85 25.05
CA LYS A 72 -1.16 6.89 24.87
C LYS A 72 -0.69 5.90 23.82
N ARG A 73 -1.16 4.66 23.85
CA ARG A 73 -0.86 3.62 22.86
C ARG A 73 -1.13 4.12 21.45
N ARG A 74 -2.33 4.67 21.22
CA ARG A 74 -2.74 5.18 19.91
C ARG A 74 -1.91 6.39 19.46
N LEU A 75 -1.67 7.36 20.34
CA LEU A 75 -0.88 8.55 20.03
C LEU A 75 0.60 8.19 19.72
N ASN A 76 1.13 7.16 20.40
CA ASN A 76 2.46 6.63 20.09
C ASN A 76 2.48 5.76 18.82
N GLY A 77 1.31 5.46 18.25
CA GLY A 77 1.17 4.55 17.12
C GLY A 77 1.55 3.10 17.45
N GLU A 78 1.47 2.69 18.71
CA GLU A 78 1.76 1.33 19.15
C GLU A 78 0.58 0.41 18.83
N LEU A 79 0.86 -0.84 18.47
CA LEU A 79 -0.17 -1.86 18.27
C LEU A 79 -0.53 -2.52 19.62
N PRO A 80 -1.72 -3.14 19.74
CA PRO A 80 -2.08 -3.90 20.94
C PRO A 80 -1.03 -4.98 21.25
N ALA A 81 -0.82 -5.26 22.53
CA ALA A 81 0.21 -6.21 22.98
C ALA A 81 0.04 -7.62 22.36
N GLU A 82 -1.20 -8.03 22.16
CA GLU A 82 -1.55 -9.32 21.56
C GLU A 82 -1.55 -9.34 20.03
N TRP A 83 -1.23 -8.23 19.38
CA TRP A 83 -1.32 -8.06 17.93
C TRP A 83 -0.54 -9.15 17.16
N GLU A 84 0.73 -9.33 17.49
CA GLU A 84 1.61 -10.24 16.72
C GLU A 84 1.16 -11.70 16.82
N GLU A 85 0.77 -12.13 18.01
CA GLU A 85 0.27 -13.48 18.26
C GLU A 85 -1.04 -13.73 17.51
N LYS A 86 -2.03 -12.84 17.71
CA LYS A 86 -3.35 -12.99 17.08
C LYS A 86 -3.29 -12.88 15.56
N ALA A 87 -2.53 -11.93 15.03
CA ALA A 87 -2.40 -11.77 13.58
C ALA A 87 -1.70 -12.99 12.93
N THR A 88 -0.71 -13.55 13.60
CA THR A 88 -0.03 -14.78 13.14
C THR A 88 -0.96 -15.99 13.19
N GLN A 89 -1.78 -16.12 14.24
CA GLN A 89 -2.77 -17.19 14.34
C GLN A 89 -3.83 -17.09 13.25
N ILE A 90 -4.36 -15.88 12.99
CA ILE A 90 -5.33 -15.64 11.90
C ILE A 90 -4.75 -16.11 10.55
N ILE A 91 -3.50 -15.77 10.26
CA ILE A 91 -2.84 -16.17 9.01
C ILE A 91 -2.69 -17.70 8.92
N ALA A 92 -2.31 -18.35 10.02
CA ALA A 92 -2.21 -19.81 10.10
C ALA A 92 -3.57 -20.49 9.88
N ASP A 93 -4.63 -19.96 10.48
CA ASP A 93 -6.00 -20.46 10.33
C ASP A 93 -6.50 -20.32 8.88
N LEU A 94 -6.17 -19.22 8.20
CA LEU A 94 -6.47 -19.04 6.79
C LEU A 94 -5.74 -20.04 5.88
N GLN A 95 -4.49 -20.36 6.20
CA GLN A 95 -3.75 -21.40 5.45
C GLN A 95 -4.35 -22.79 5.69
N ALA A 96 -4.79 -23.07 6.90
CA ALA A 96 -5.41 -24.36 7.26
C ALA A 96 -6.82 -24.54 6.69
N ASN A 97 -7.51 -23.45 6.37
CA ASN A 97 -8.90 -23.43 5.87
C ASN A 97 -8.96 -22.78 4.47
N PRO A 98 -8.55 -23.50 3.42
CA PRO A 98 -8.45 -22.95 2.07
C PRO A 98 -9.80 -22.51 1.51
N ALA A 99 -9.80 -21.37 0.80
CA ALA A 99 -10.98 -20.83 0.14
C ALA A 99 -10.62 -20.23 -1.22
N ASN A 100 -11.44 -20.56 -2.24
CA ASN A 100 -11.33 -19.96 -3.57
C ASN A 100 -12.24 -18.73 -3.63
N ILE A 101 -11.68 -17.58 -3.32
CA ILE A 101 -12.39 -16.31 -3.24
C ILE A 101 -11.60 -15.21 -3.94
N ALA A 102 -12.31 -14.16 -4.36
CA ALA A 102 -11.66 -12.96 -4.87
C ALA A 102 -10.75 -12.33 -3.80
N SER A 103 -9.55 -11.88 -4.19
CA SER A 103 -8.64 -11.30 -3.19
C SER A 103 -9.20 -10.01 -2.56
N ARG A 104 -10.10 -9.25 -3.24
CA ARG A 104 -10.87 -8.18 -2.60
C ARG A 104 -11.79 -8.69 -1.47
N LYS A 105 -12.34 -9.91 -1.58
CA LYS A 105 -13.11 -10.55 -0.51
C LYS A 105 -12.19 -11.04 0.61
N ALA A 106 -11.02 -11.56 0.27
CA ALA A 106 -9.98 -11.89 1.24
C ALA A 106 -9.52 -10.65 2.03
N SER A 107 -9.40 -9.50 1.36
CA SER A 107 -9.16 -8.21 2.00
C SER A 107 -10.25 -7.82 3.00
N GLN A 108 -11.53 -8.00 2.64
CA GLN A 108 -12.65 -7.77 3.57
C GLN A 108 -12.58 -8.71 4.79
N ASN A 109 -12.25 -9.97 4.57
CA ASN A 109 -12.10 -10.94 5.65
C ASN A 109 -10.92 -10.56 6.58
N ALA A 110 -9.84 -10.02 6.04
CA ALA A 110 -8.73 -9.49 6.83
C ALA A 110 -9.16 -8.25 7.65
N LEU A 111 -9.93 -7.33 7.06
CA LEU A 111 -10.53 -6.20 7.78
C LEU A 111 -11.48 -6.67 8.90
N GLU A 112 -12.29 -7.71 8.66
CA GLU A 112 -13.16 -8.31 9.68
C GLU A 112 -12.35 -8.84 10.87
N ALA A 113 -11.23 -9.51 10.59
CA ALA A 113 -10.39 -10.11 11.63
C ALA A 113 -9.54 -9.07 12.37
N PHE A 114 -8.88 -8.16 11.66
CA PHE A 114 -7.94 -7.20 12.24
C PHE A 114 -8.65 -5.96 12.81
N GLY A 115 -9.73 -5.51 12.18
CA GLY A 115 -10.47 -4.33 12.60
C GLY A 115 -11.03 -4.43 14.02
N GLN A 116 -11.41 -5.64 14.44
CA GLN A 116 -11.90 -5.89 15.81
C GLN A 116 -10.82 -5.63 16.89
N MET A 117 -9.53 -5.74 16.52
CA MET A 117 -8.41 -5.49 17.43
C MET A 117 -7.92 -4.04 17.40
N LEU A 118 -8.34 -3.26 16.41
CA LEU A 118 -7.79 -1.94 16.10
C LEU A 118 -8.89 -0.87 16.09
N PRO A 119 -9.35 -0.40 17.27
CA PRO A 119 -10.36 0.65 17.34
C PRO A 119 -9.92 1.99 16.74
N GLU A 120 -8.62 2.16 16.45
CA GLU A 120 -8.04 3.30 15.73
C GLU A 120 -8.17 3.20 14.21
N PHE A 121 -8.70 2.11 13.64
CA PHE A 121 -8.95 2.00 12.21
C PHE A 121 -10.02 3.00 11.78
N LEU A 122 -9.68 3.81 10.78
CA LEU A 122 -10.59 4.75 10.16
C LEU A 122 -10.60 4.49 8.64
N GLY A 123 -11.62 3.76 8.21
CA GLY A 123 -11.76 3.32 6.83
C GLY A 123 -12.54 4.27 5.94
N GLY A 124 -12.55 3.98 4.64
CA GLY A 124 -13.37 4.69 3.69
C GLY A 124 -13.26 4.19 2.26
N SER A 125 -14.08 4.76 1.38
CA SER A 125 -14.03 4.51 -0.05
C SER A 125 -14.48 5.74 -0.82
N ALA A 126 -13.91 5.91 -2.02
CA ALA A 126 -14.33 6.92 -2.99
C ALA A 126 -15.56 6.41 -3.78
N ASP A 127 -16.71 6.35 -3.10
CA ASP A 127 -18.03 5.94 -3.63
C ASP A 127 -18.11 4.49 -4.17
N LEU A 128 -17.18 3.63 -3.80
CA LEU A 128 -17.07 2.25 -4.28
C LEU A 128 -17.08 1.21 -3.16
N ALA A 129 -17.58 1.54 -1.96
CA ALA A 129 -17.56 0.65 -0.80
C ALA A 129 -18.11 -0.77 -1.08
N PRO A 130 -19.25 -0.97 -1.78
CA PRO A 130 -19.74 -2.29 -2.11
C PRO A 130 -18.86 -3.07 -3.10
N SER A 131 -18.18 -2.36 -4.00
CA SER A 131 -17.29 -2.97 -5.00
C SER A 131 -15.89 -3.25 -4.44
N ASN A 132 -15.35 -2.34 -3.62
CA ASN A 132 -14.06 -2.51 -2.97
C ASN A 132 -14.10 -3.49 -1.79
N LEU A 133 -15.29 -3.76 -1.22
CA LEU A 133 -15.49 -4.61 -0.05
C LEU A 133 -14.66 -4.13 1.15
N THR A 134 -14.74 -2.84 1.46
CA THR A 134 -13.96 -2.20 2.54
C THR A 134 -14.75 -1.93 3.81
N MET A 135 -16.05 -2.20 3.79
CA MET A 135 -16.87 -2.25 5.02
C MET A 135 -16.80 -3.66 5.61
N TRP A 136 -16.70 -3.73 6.93
CA TRP A 136 -16.73 -4.94 7.74
C TRP A 136 -17.80 -4.81 8.82
N SER A 137 -18.10 -5.86 9.60
CA SER A 137 -19.23 -5.89 10.54
C SER A 137 -19.19 -4.79 11.60
N GLY A 138 -17.99 -4.32 11.98
CA GLY A 138 -17.80 -3.21 12.92
C GLY A 138 -17.77 -1.83 12.27
N SER A 139 -17.97 -1.72 10.96
CA SER A 139 -17.98 -0.41 10.29
C SER A 139 -19.20 0.41 10.66
N LYS A 140 -18.97 1.66 11.08
CA LYS A 140 -20.00 2.66 11.37
C LYS A 140 -19.70 3.93 10.60
N SER A 141 -20.68 4.42 9.84
CA SER A 141 -20.50 5.65 9.05
C SER A 141 -20.27 6.86 9.96
N VAL A 142 -19.28 7.67 9.62
CA VAL A 142 -19.09 8.99 10.22
C VAL A 142 -20.11 9.94 9.60
N SER A 143 -20.89 10.61 10.44
CA SER A 143 -21.86 11.64 10.01
C SER A 143 -21.87 12.82 10.97
N ALA A 144 -22.62 13.86 10.64
CA ALA A 144 -22.82 15.01 11.53
C ALA A 144 -23.58 14.61 12.81
N GLU A 145 -24.49 13.64 12.69
CA GLU A 145 -25.30 13.11 13.79
C GLU A 145 -24.54 12.07 14.63
N ASP A 146 -23.61 11.32 14.00
CA ASP A 146 -22.75 10.34 14.68
C ASP A 146 -21.28 10.52 14.26
N PRO A 147 -20.54 11.43 14.91
CA PRO A 147 -19.13 11.65 14.62
C PRO A 147 -18.21 10.56 15.18
N ALA A 148 -18.73 9.62 15.98
CA ALA A 148 -17.96 8.51 16.57
C ALA A 148 -17.81 7.30 15.64
N GLY A 149 -18.21 7.43 14.37
CA GLY A 149 -18.03 6.40 13.36
C GLY A 149 -16.56 6.13 13.03
N ASN A 150 -16.33 5.02 12.33
CA ASN A 150 -14.99 4.60 11.88
C ASN A 150 -14.91 4.36 10.36
N TYR A 151 -15.91 4.85 9.61
CA TYR A 151 -15.95 4.72 8.15
C TYR A 151 -16.43 6.01 7.48
N ILE A 152 -15.64 6.55 6.56
CA ILE A 152 -15.89 7.79 5.83
C ILE A 152 -16.32 7.48 4.39
N HIS A 153 -17.48 7.99 4.00
CA HIS A 153 -17.95 7.98 2.61
C HIS A 153 -17.40 9.21 1.89
N TYR A 154 -16.28 9.06 1.19
CA TYR A 154 -15.58 10.18 0.55
C TYR A 154 -16.29 10.73 -0.70
N GLY A 155 -17.25 9.95 -1.29
CA GLY A 155 -17.80 10.24 -2.60
C GLY A 155 -16.76 10.04 -3.71
N VAL A 156 -17.05 10.48 -4.93
CA VAL A 156 -16.14 10.39 -6.08
C VAL A 156 -15.04 11.45 -5.93
N ARG A 157 -14.08 11.21 -5.03
CA ARG A 157 -13.01 12.17 -4.63
C ARG A 157 -11.73 11.47 -4.23
N GLU A 158 -11.11 10.76 -5.15
CA GLU A 158 -9.92 9.95 -4.88
C GLU A 158 -8.75 10.78 -4.35
N PHE A 159 -8.52 11.97 -4.94
CA PHE A 159 -7.51 12.91 -4.43
C PHE A 159 -7.85 13.39 -3.02
N GLY A 160 -9.10 13.85 -2.82
CA GLY A 160 -9.56 14.33 -1.52
C GLY A 160 -9.48 13.27 -0.44
N MET A 161 -9.91 12.04 -0.74
CA MET A 161 -9.79 10.88 0.13
C MET A 161 -8.34 10.67 0.57
N THR A 162 -7.42 10.54 -0.37
CA THR A 162 -6.02 10.27 -0.08
C THR A 162 -5.35 11.43 0.68
N ALA A 163 -5.67 12.68 0.34
CA ALA A 163 -5.15 13.87 1.04
C ALA A 163 -5.69 13.98 2.48
N ILE A 164 -6.98 13.67 2.69
CA ILE A 164 -7.59 13.61 4.04
C ILE A 164 -6.94 12.50 4.86
N MET A 165 -6.72 11.32 4.28
CA MET A 165 -6.01 10.22 4.95
C MET A 165 -4.59 10.62 5.35
N ASN A 166 -3.86 11.37 4.51
CA ASN A 166 -2.55 11.92 4.88
C ASN A 166 -2.66 12.84 6.10
N GLY A 167 -3.67 13.72 6.14
CA GLY A 167 -3.92 14.59 7.28
C GLY A 167 -4.25 13.82 8.56
N ILE A 168 -5.08 12.78 8.47
CA ILE A 168 -5.45 11.91 9.60
C ILE A 168 -4.21 11.20 10.15
N ALA A 169 -3.38 10.64 9.26
CA ALA A 169 -2.14 9.97 9.67
C ALA A 169 -1.15 10.93 10.35
N LEU A 170 -1.02 12.17 9.83
CA LEU A 170 -0.16 13.20 10.42
C LEU A 170 -0.69 13.71 11.77
N HIS A 171 -2.02 13.72 11.97
CA HIS A 171 -2.62 14.06 13.26
C HIS A 171 -2.25 13.03 14.34
N GLY A 172 -2.15 11.76 13.94
CA GLY A 172 -1.89 10.64 14.85
C GLY A 172 -3.15 10.13 15.57
N GLY A 173 -3.01 8.98 16.23
CA GLY A 173 -4.11 8.33 16.99
C GLY A 173 -5.06 7.50 16.13
N PHE A 174 -4.92 7.52 14.80
CA PHE A 174 -5.70 6.75 13.85
C PHE A 174 -4.81 6.08 12.80
N VAL A 175 -5.27 4.95 12.29
CA VAL A 175 -4.70 4.27 11.12
C VAL A 175 -5.71 4.37 9.97
N PRO A 176 -5.52 5.31 9.02
CA PRO A 176 -6.44 5.49 7.92
C PRO A 176 -6.25 4.45 6.83
N TYR A 177 -7.36 3.92 6.29
CA TYR A 177 -7.37 3.20 5.03
C TYR A 177 -8.47 3.72 4.11
N GLY A 178 -8.20 3.75 2.80
CA GLY A 178 -9.16 4.24 1.82
C GLY A 178 -9.08 3.50 0.51
N ALA A 179 -10.20 3.33 -0.16
CA ALA A 179 -10.33 2.46 -1.30
C ALA A 179 -10.91 3.13 -2.53
N THR A 180 -10.42 2.65 -3.68
CA THR A 180 -10.99 2.90 -5.00
C THR A 180 -10.59 1.75 -5.94
N PHE A 181 -10.98 1.78 -7.22
CA PHE A 181 -10.40 0.91 -8.23
C PHE A 181 -8.95 1.28 -8.51
N LEU A 182 -8.13 0.31 -8.87
CA LEU A 182 -6.71 0.57 -9.15
C LEU A 182 -6.53 1.62 -10.25
N MET A 183 -7.35 1.59 -11.30
CA MET A 183 -7.29 2.59 -12.37
C MET A 183 -7.49 4.02 -11.84
N PHE A 184 -8.36 4.19 -10.85
CA PHE A 184 -8.69 5.52 -10.31
C PHE A 184 -7.64 6.08 -9.34
N MET A 185 -6.57 5.30 -9.04
CA MET A 185 -5.40 5.88 -8.36
C MET A 185 -4.80 7.05 -9.12
N GLU A 186 -5.01 7.12 -10.45
CA GLU A 186 -4.54 8.22 -11.27
C GLU A 186 -5.10 9.56 -10.81
N TYR A 187 -6.37 9.61 -10.36
CA TYR A 187 -6.94 10.81 -9.77
C TYR A 187 -6.31 11.17 -8.43
N ALA A 188 -5.84 10.19 -7.65
CA ALA A 188 -5.19 10.39 -6.36
C ALA A 188 -3.66 10.55 -6.45
N ARG A 189 -3.08 10.44 -7.64
CA ARG A 189 -1.64 10.29 -7.88
C ARG A 189 -0.77 11.24 -7.07
N ASN A 190 -1.08 12.52 -7.07
CA ASN A 190 -0.26 13.51 -6.36
C ASN A 190 -0.37 13.36 -4.84
N ALA A 191 -1.57 13.16 -4.29
CA ALA A 191 -1.78 12.96 -2.85
C ALA A 191 -1.10 11.66 -2.36
N MET A 192 -1.15 10.59 -3.16
CA MET A 192 -0.46 9.33 -2.91
C MET A 192 1.07 9.51 -2.91
N ARG A 193 1.60 10.22 -3.92
CA ARG A 193 3.02 10.56 -3.98
C ARG A 193 3.47 11.39 -2.78
N MET A 194 2.62 12.31 -2.31
CA MET A 194 2.88 13.10 -1.11
C MET A 194 2.91 12.24 0.15
N ALA A 195 2.04 11.22 0.30
CA ALA A 195 2.13 10.27 1.39
C ALA A 195 3.52 9.59 1.44
N ALA A 196 4.01 9.14 0.29
CA ALA A 196 5.32 8.50 0.16
C ALA A 196 6.49 9.48 0.45
N LEU A 197 6.39 10.73 -0.03
CA LEU A 197 7.39 11.78 0.22
C LEU A 197 7.45 12.18 1.70
N MET A 198 6.28 12.34 2.33
CA MET A 198 6.16 12.69 3.75
C MET A 198 6.40 11.50 4.69
N LYS A 199 6.49 10.28 4.16
CA LYS A 199 6.65 9.03 4.92
C LYS A 199 5.53 8.80 5.93
N VAL A 200 4.29 9.01 5.52
CA VAL A 200 3.11 8.86 6.39
C VAL A 200 2.48 7.48 6.20
N GLN A 201 2.06 6.88 7.31
CA GLN A 201 1.26 5.66 7.28
C GLN A 201 -0.11 5.96 6.66
N ASN A 202 -0.32 5.48 5.45
CA ASN A 202 -1.57 5.60 4.70
C ASN A 202 -1.78 4.28 3.97
N ILE A 203 -2.86 3.57 4.28
CA ILE A 203 -3.17 2.28 3.66
C ILE A 203 -4.15 2.50 2.51
N GLN A 204 -3.67 2.29 1.30
CA GLN A 204 -4.45 2.46 0.09
C GLN A 204 -4.91 1.09 -0.41
N VAL A 205 -6.22 0.91 -0.52
CA VAL A 205 -6.84 -0.33 -0.96
C VAL A 205 -7.33 -0.14 -2.39
N TYR A 206 -6.70 -0.82 -3.32
CA TYR A 206 -7.03 -0.78 -4.73
C TYR A 206 -7.59 -2.13 -5.18
N THR A 207 -8.75 -2.13 -5.81
CA THR A 207 -9.37 -3.35 -6.33
C THR A 207 -9.51 -3.28 -7.85
N HIS A 208 -9.94 -4.38 -8.48
CA HIS A 208 -10.10 -4.46 -9.92
C HIS A 208 -8.77 -4.23 -10.64
N ASP A 209 -7.81 -5.09 -10.32
CA ASP A 209 -6.36 -4.92 -10.51
C ASP A 209 -5.85 -5.13 -11.93
N SER A 210 -6.69 -5.64 -12.88
CA SER A 210 -6.24 -6.01 -14.22
C SER A 210 -7.42 -6.11 -15.22
N ILE A 211 -7.14 -6.64 -16.41
CA ILE A 211 -8.15 -7.06 -17.39
C ILE A 211 -9.16 -8.05 -16.81
N GLY A 212 -8.86 -8.72 -15.70
CA GLY A 212 -9.77 -9.55 -14.93
C GLY A 212 -10.99 -8.83 -14.37
N LEU A 213 -11.03 -7.50 -14.45
CA LEU A 213 -12.22 -6.69 -14.23
C LEU A 213 -13.36 -7.05 -15.19
N GLY A 214 -13.04 -7.27 -16.47
CA GLY A 214 -14.01 -7.73 -17.46
C GLY A 214 -14.64 -6.60 -18.29
N GLU A 215 -15.95 -6.60 -18.39
CA GLU A 215 -16.75 -5.87 -19.40
C GLU A 215 -16.69 -4.34 -19.28
N ASP A 216 -16.32 -3.80 -18.13
CA ASP A 216 -16.17 -2.33 -17.94
C ASP A 216 -15.10 -1.73 -18.88
N GLY A 217 -14.20 -2.56 -19.37
CA GLY A 217 -13.31 -2.25 -20.49
C GLY A 217 -12.11 -1.36 -20.15
N PRO A 218 -11.44 -0.83 -21.18
CA PRO A 218 -10.13 -0.18 -21.07
C PRO A 218 -10.09 1.02 -20.13
N THR A 219 -11.20 1.74 -19.96
CA THR A 219 -11.25 2.92 -19.07
C THR A 219 -11.18 2.55 -17.59
N HIS A 220 -11.40 1.27 -17.24
CA HIS A 220 -11.42 0.76 -15.88
C HIS A 220 -10.33 -0.29 -15.62
N GLN A 221 -9.76 -0.86 -16.67
CA GLN A 221 -8.73 -1.89 -16.61
C GLN A 221 -7.33 -1.25 -16.46
N PRO A 222 -6.66 -1.40 -15.31
CA PRO A 222 -5.30 -0.91 -15.15
C PRO A 222 -4.31 -1.77 -15.95
N VAL A 223 -3.30 -1.12 -16.49
CA VAL A 223 -2.17 -1.73 -17.21
C VAL A 223 -0.85 -1.25 -16.62
N GLU A 224 -0.58 0.06 -16.68
CA GLU A 224 0.66 0.67 -16.20
C GLU A 224 0.63 1.08 -14.72
N GLN A 225 -0.53 1.03 -14.06
CA GLN A 225 -0.71 1.53 -12.69
C GLN A 225 0.12 0.75 -11.67
N MET A 226 0.22 -0.58 -11.82
CA MET A 226 1.09 -1.42 -10.96
C MET A 226 2.55 -1.00 -11.03
N ALA A 227 3.10 -0.86 -12.24
CA ALA A 227 4.47 -0.42 -12.44
C ALA A 227 4.70 0.97 -11.85
N SER A 228 3.74 1.87 -12.05
CA SER A 228 3.74 3.24 -11.55
C SER A 228 3.79 3.29 -10.01
N LEU A 229 3.03 2.44 -9.31
CA LEU A 229 3.09 2.30 -7.85
C LEU A 229 4.44 1.79 -7.39
N ARG A 230 4.95 0.71 -8.00
CA ARG A 230 6.23 0.08 -7.68
C ARG A 230 7.43 1.01 -7.91
N LEU A 231 7.34 1.93 -8.87
CA LEU A 231 8.38 2.92 -9.17
C LEU A 231 8.31 4.16 -8.26
N THR A 232 7.28 4.31 -7.45
CA THR A 232 7.16 5.42 -6.50
C THR A 232 8.05 5.17 -5.28
N PRO A 233 9.08 6.00 -5.03
CA PRO A 233 9.95 5.81 -3.86
C PRO A 233 9.16 5.78 -2.54
N ASN A 234 9.59 4.96 -1.60
CA ASN A 234 8.96 4.71 -0.30
C ASN A 234 7.55 4.08 -0.34
N MET A 235 6.94 3.89 -1.50
CA MET A 235 5.69 3.15 -1.60
C MET A 235 5.95 1.67 -1.37
N SER A 236 5.15 1.01 -0.54
CA SER A 236 5.10 -0.46 -0.47
C SER A 236 3.90 -0.95 -1.26
N THR A 237 4.12 -1.85 -2.19
CA THR A 237 3.09 -2.29 -3.11
C THR A 237 2.92 -3.80 -3.03
N TRP A 238 1.71 -4.25 -2.68
CA TRP A 238 1.37 -5.66 -2.49
C TRP A 238 0.24 -6.07 -3.42
N ARG A 239 0.46 -7.11 -4.22
CA ARG A 239 -0.55 -7.73 -5.09
C ARG A 239 -0.65 -9.22 -4.75
N PRO A 240 -1.44 -9.59 -3.72
CA PRO A 240 -1.54 -10.95 -3.21
C PRO A 240 -2.36 -11.86 -4.13
N CYS A 241 -2.00 -13.15 -4.16
CA CYS A 241 -2.65 -14.17 -4.99
C CYS A 241 -3.81 -14.90 -4.32
N ASP A 242 -3.95 -14.81 -3.00
CA ASP A 242 -4.99 -15.51 -2.23
C ASP A 242 -5.25 -14.87 -0.86
N GLN A 243 -6.08 -15.50 -0.04
CA GLN A 243 -6.43 -14.95 1.28
C GLN A 243 -5.27 -14.91 2.26
N VAL A 244 -4.29 -15.82 2.15
CA VAL A 244 -3.14 -15.88 3.06
C VAL A 244 -2.18 -14.75 2.77
N GLU A 245 -1.80 -14.56 1.50
CA GLU A 245 -0.99 -13.41 1.10
C GLU A 245 -1.71 -12.07 1.38
N SER A 246 -3.05 -12.03 1.20
CA SER A 246 -3.85 -10.84 1.51
C SER A 246 -3.78 -10.48 2.99
N ALA A 247 -3.89 -11.45 3.89
CA ALA A 247 -3.80 -11.23 5.33
C ALA A 247 -2.38 -10.80 5.76
N VAL A 248 -1.35 -11.41 5.18
CA VAL A 248 0.06 -10.99 5.42
C VAL A 248 0.28 -9.56 4.93
N ALA A 249 -0.21 -9.20 3.74
CA ALA A 249 -0.09 -7.85 3.20
C ALA A 249 -0.79 -6.81 4.10
N TRP A 250 -1.99 -7.10 4.60
CA TRP A 250 -2.68 -6.26 5.58
C TRP A 250 -1.92 -6.13 6.89
N LYS A 251 -1.42 -7.26 7.46
CA LYS A 251 -0.60 -7.24 8.68
C LYS A 251 0.59 -6.29 8.52
N LEU A 252 1.31 -6.39 7.42
CA LEU A 252 2.48 -5.56 7.15
C LEU A 252 2.13 -4.09 6.89
N ALA A 253 1.01 -3.82 6.23
CA ALA A 253 0.51 -2.46 6.02
C ALA A 253 0.16 -1.77 7.35
N ILE A 254 -0.45 -2.50 8.28
CA ILE A 254 -0.78 -2.03 9.64
C ILE A 254 0.50 -1.77 10.46
N GLN A 255 1.50 -2.62 10.33
CA GLN A 255 2.77 -2.50 11.05
C GLN A 255 3.68 -1.40 10.51
N ARG A 256 3.52 -1.04 9.23
CA ARG A 256 4.38 -0.05 8.58
C ARG A 256 3.95 1.39 8.93
N LYS A 257 4.78 2.11 9.68
CA LYS A 257 4.49 3.46 10.18
C LYS A 257 5.21 4.59 9.44
N ASP A 258 6.24 4.25 8.69
CA ASP A 258 7.20 5.19 8.09
C ASP A 258 6.96 5.47 6.61
N ALA A 259 5.90 4.92 6.03
CA ALA A 259 5.53 5.15 4.64
C ALA A 259 4.16 4.52 4.29
N PRO A 260 3.54 4.91 3.15
CA PRO A 260 2.28 4.34 2.71
C PRO A 260 2.44 2.93 2.16
N THR A 261 1.34 2.19 2.21
CA THR A 261 1.21 0.86 1.59
C THR A 261 0.02 0.83 0.65
N SER A 262 0.24 0.35 -0.58
CA SER A 262 -0.80 0.08 -1.56
C SER A 262 -1.07 -1.42 -1.60
N LEU A 263 -2.30 -1.81 -1.28
CA LEU A 263 -2.80 -3.18 -1.31
C LEU A 263 -3.69 -3.36 -2.54
N ILE A 264 -3.34 -4.27 -3.44
CA ILE A 264 -3.98 -4.42 -4.74
C ILE A 264 -4.66 -5.77 -4.84
N PHE A 265 -5.96 -5.77 -5.16
CA PHE A 265 -6.81 -6.95 -5.10
C PHE A 265 -7.61 -7.18 -6.38
N SER A 266 -7.78 -8.45 -6.73
CA SER A 266 -8.53 -8.90 -7.90
C SER A 266 -10.03 -8.95 -7.64
N ARG A 267 -10.82 -8.74 -8.70
CA ARG A 267 -12.28 -8.91 -8.71
C ARG A 267 -12.69 -10.37 -8.79
N GLN A 268 -11.99 -11.16 -9.60
CA GLN A 268 -12.28 -12.58 -9.85
C GLN A 268 -11.81 -13.46 -8.68
N ASN A 269 -12.41 -14.64 -8.53
CA ASN A 269 -11.97 -15.64 -7.56
C ASN A 269 -10.61 -16.21 -7.94
N LEU A 270 -9.81 -16.47 -6.92
CA LEU A 270 -8.45 -17.00 -7.04
C LEU A 270 -8.35 -18.27 -6.19
N ALA A 271 -7.64 -19.27 -6.71
CA ALA A 271 -7.37 -20.49 -5.97
C ALA A 271 -6.31 -20.26 -4.88
N GLN A 272 -6.60 -20.71 -3.67
CA GLN A 272 -5.62 -20.68 -2.60
C GLN A 272 -4.48 -21.64 -2.89
N GLN A 273 -3.26 -21.15 -2.67
CA GLN A 273 -2.05 -21.94 -2.83
C GLN A 273 -1.69 -22.71 -1.55
N GLU A 274 -1.24 -23.95 -1.73
CA GLU A 274 -0.70 -24.76 -0.62
C GLU A 274 0.69 -24.27 -0.24
N ARG A 275 0.90 -24.08 1.07
CA ARG A 275 2.18 -23.62 1.67
C ARG A 275 2.43 -24.35 2.98
N ASP A 276 3.68 -24.62 3.25
CA ASP A 276 4.13 -24.97 4.58
C ASP A 276 4.34 -23.72 5.47
N THR A 277 4.67 -23.94 6.73
CA THR A 277 4.84 -22.85 7.70
C THR A 277 5.98 -21.88 7.33
N GLU A 278 7.07 -22.39 6.75
CA GLU A 278 8.19 -21.56 6.33
C GLU A 278 7.82 -20.70 5.12
N GLN A 279 7.10 -21.27 4.16
CA GLN A 279 6.60 -20.54 2.99
C GLN A 279 5.62 -19.43 3.39
N VAL A 280 4.71 -19.69 4.35
CA VAL A 280 3.82 -18.67 4.91
C VAL A 280 4.61 -17.53 5.54
N ALA A 281 5.63 -17.84 6.33
CA ALA A 281 6.51 -16.82 6.92
C ALA A 281 7.29 -16.02 5.87
N ASN A 282 7.70 -16.67 4.79
CA ASN A 282 8.45 -16.06 3.69
C ASN A 282 7.61 -15.12 2.82
N ILE A 283 6.27 -15.15 2.86
CA ILE A 283 5.41 -14.17 2.18
C ILE A 283 5.83 -12.73 2.55
N ALA A 284 6.12 -12.50 3.83
CA ALA A 284 6.53 -11.19 4.34
C ALA A 284 7.81 -10.64 3.69
N LYS A 285 8.61 -11.49 3.07
CA LYS A 285 9.82 -11.12 2.33
C LYS A 285 9.54 -10.59 0.92
N GLY A 286 8.27 -10.64 0.48
CA GLY A 286 7.80 -10.03 -0.77
C GLY A 286 8.00 -10.86 -2.03
N GLY A 287 8.86 -11.85 -2.00
CA GLY A 287 9.07 -12.85 -3.05
C GLY A 287 9.62 -14.13 -2.43
N TYR A 288 9.04 -15.27 -2.75
CA TYR A 288 9.41 -16.54 -2.15
C TYR A 288 9.15 -17.73 -3.09
N ILE A 289 9.83 -18.83 -2.85
CA ILE A 289 9.64 -20.08 -3.61
C ILE A 289 8.33 -20.72 -3.18
N LEU A 290 7.33 -20.71 -4.06
CA LEU A 290 6.03 -21.33 -3.83
C LEU A 290 6.03 -22.83 -4.19
N LYS A 291 6.62 -23.16 -5.34
CA LYS A 291 6.86 -24.55 -5.75
C LYS A 291 8.31 -24.69 -6.20
N ASP A 292 8.98 -25.76 -5.80
CA ASP A 292 10.35 -26.03 -6.18
C ASP A 292 10.49 -27.37 -6.89
N CYS A 293 11.60 -27.56 -7.58
CA CYS A 293 11.98 -28.81 -8.22
C CYS A 293 13.06 -29.54 -7.43
N ALA A 294 13.30 -30.80 -7.78
CA ALA A 294 14.40 -31.55 -7.21
C ALA A 294 15.73 -31.07 -7.81
N GLY A 295 16.53 -30.35 -7.03
CA GLY A 295 17.83 -29.83 -7.45
C GLY A 295 17.77 -28.43 -8.05
N LYS A 296 18.64 -28.16 -9.05
CA LYS A 296 18.71 -26.85 -9.68
C LYS A 296 17.59 -26.68 -10.72
N PRO A 297 16.81 -25.60 -10.67
CA PRO A 297 15.80 -25.32 -11.70
C PRO A 297 16.44 -25.02 -13.06
N GLU A 298 15.83 -25.53 -14.13
CA GLU A 298 16.11 -25.16 -15.51
C GLU A 298 15.35 -23.91 -15.93
N LEU A 299 14.18 -23.67 -15.29
CA LEU A 299 13.27 -22.57 -15.57
C LEU A 299 12.69 -22.02 -14.25
N ILE A 300 12.59 -20.71 -14.15
CA ILE A 300 11.89 -20.03 -13.06
C ILE A 300 10.70 -19.26 -13.61
N LEU A 301 9.50 -19.57 -13.10
CA LEU A 301 8.28 -18.81 -13.35
C LEU A 301 8.07 -17.85 -12.18
N ILE A 302 7.97 -16.55 -12.46
CA ILE A 302 7.73 -15.49 -11.48
C ILE A 302 6.33 -14.97 -11.73
N ALA A 303 5.46 -15.01 -10.74
CA ALA A 303 4.09 -14.50 -10.87
C ALA A 303 3.64 -13.73 -9.64
N THR A 304 2.58 -12.93 -9.80
CA THR A 304 1.98 -12.15 -8.73
C THR A 304 0.46 -12.07 -8.92
N GLY A 305 -0.27 -11.91 -7.81
CA GLY A 305 -1.71 -11.78 -7.87
C GLY A 305 -2.41 -12.94 -8.58
N SER A 306 -3.35 -12.62 -9.44
CA SER A 306 -4.18 -13.62 -10.15
C SER A 306 -3.38 -14.55 -11.08
N GLU A 307 -2.18 -14.20 -11.48
CA GLU A 307 -1.38 -15.00 -12.40
C GLU A 307 -0.54 -16.09 -11.71
N VAL A 308 -0.51 -16.12 -10.36
CA VAL A 308 0.21 -17.17 -9.61
C VAL A 308 -0.38 -18.55 -9.87
N GLU A 309 -1.70 -18.69 -9.88
CA GLU A 309 -2.36 -19.97 -10.22
C GLU A 309 -1.98 -20.43 -11.63
N LEU A 310 -1.94 -19.53 -12.59
CA LEU A 310 -1.53 -19.82 -13.97
C LEU A 310 -0.10 -20.35 -14.04
N ALA A 311 0.82 -19.71 -13.31
CA ALA A 311 2.22 -20.15 -13.25
C ALA A 311 2.38 -21.52 -12.57
N VAL A 312 1.59 -21.78 -11.51
CA VAL A 312 1.58 -23.09 -10.84
C VAL A 312 1.08 -24.19 -11.75
N ASN A 313 0.01 -23.94 -12.50
CA ASN A 313 -0.55 -24.91 -13.46
C ASN A 313 0.44 -25.19 -14.59
N ALA A 314 1.03 -24.16 -15.19
CA ALA A 314 2.06 -24.31 -16.21
C ALA A 314 3.28 -25.07 -15.73
N ALA A 315 3.73 -24.81 -14.49
CA ALA A 315 4.84 -25.55 -13.88
C ALA A 315 4.50 -27.04 -13.71
N ALA A 316 3.26 -27.35 -13.34
CA ALA A 316 2.84 -28.76 -13.21
C ALA A 316 2.87 -29.51 -14.55
N GLU A 317 2.40 -28.88 -15.64
CA GLU A 317 2.47 -29.46 -16.98
C GLU A 317 3.92 -29.65 -17.45
N LEU A 318 4.77 -28.64 -17.31
CA LEU A 318 6.18 -28.71 -17.66
C LEU A 318 6.93 -29.76 -16.85
N THR A 319 6.60 -29.90 -15.56
CA THR A 319 7.17 -30.95 -14.68
C THR A 319 6.76 -32.34 -15.13
N ALA A 320 5.51 -32.51 -15.59
CA ALA A 320 5.05 -33.77 -16.17
C ALA A 320 5.81 -34.14 -17.48
N GLU A 321 6.33 -33.15 -18.21
CA GLU A 321 7.24 -33.32 -19.35
C GLU A 321 8.70 -33.56 -18.94
N GLY A 322 9.00 -33.60 -17.64
CA GLY A 322 10.34 -33.87 -17.12
C GLY A 322 11.23 -32.63 -16.91
N LYS A 323 10.66 -31.42 -16.98
CA LYS A 323 11.40 -30.17 -16.75
C LYS A 323 11.55 -29.87 -15.25
N GLN A 324 12.68 -29.25 -14.89
CA GLN A 324 12.94 -28.77 -13.53
C GLN A 324 12.47 -27.29 -13.41
N VAL A 325 11.26 -27.10 -12.91
CA VAL A 325 10.62 -25.78 -12.87
C VAL A 325 10.44 -25.31 -11.43
N ARG A 326 10.83 -24.06 -11.16
CA ARG A 326 10.55 -23.36 -9.92
C ARG A 326 9.47 -22.32 -10.15
N VAL A 327 8.51 -22.20 -9.24
CA VAL A 327 7.54 -21.11 -9.20
C VAL A 327 7.86 -20.20 -8.02
N VAL A 328 8.01 -18.90 -8.30
CA VAL A 328 8.19 -17.83 -7.33
C VAL A 328 6.92 -16.99 -7.31
N SER A 329 6.24 -16.94 -6.15
CA SER A 329 5.22 -15.92 -5.90
C SER A 329 5.91 -14.63 -5.45
N MET A 330 5.59 -13.51 -6.11
CA MET A 330 6.20 -12.20 -5.85
C MET A 330 5.11 -11.16 -5.52
N PRO A 331 4.44 -11.27 -4.37
CA PRO A 331 3.39 -10.32 -4.00
C PRO A 331 3.89 -8.89 -3.81
N SER A 332 5.18 -8.68 -3.47
CA SER A 332 5.75 -7.34 -3.27
C SER A 332 7.21 -7.28 -3.71
N THR A 333 7.45 -6.63 -4.83
CA THR A 333 8.81 -6.46 -5.37
C THR A 333 9.68 -5.56 -4.50
N ASP A 334 9.13 -4.53 -3.88
CA ASP A 334 9.88 -3.62 -3.01
C ASP A 334 10.28 -4.28 -1.67
N ALA A 335 9.47 -5.18 -1.15
CA ALA A 335 9.83 -5.98 0.02
C ALA A 335 10.90 -7.03 -0.31
N PHE A 336 10.82 -7.67 -1.49
CA PHE A 336 11.83 -8.60 -1.97
C PHE A 336 13.19 -7.92 -2.22
N ASP A 337 13.18 -6.75 -2.83
CA ASP A 337 14.40 -5.99 -3.12
C ASP A 337 15.18 -5.57 -1.86
N LYS A 338 14.49 -5.43 -0.72
CA LYS A 338 15.09 -5.11 0.57
C LYS A 338 15.72 -6.31 1.30
N GLN A 339 15.47 -7.53 0.80
CA GLN A 339 16.10 -8.72 1.38
C GLN A 339 17.61 -8.73 1.13
N ASP A 340 18.34 -9.44 1.96
CA ASP A 340 19.78 -9.62 1.77
C ASP A 340 20.10 -10.37 0.46
N ALA A 341 21.33 -10.28 0.03
CA ALA A 341 21.78 -10.87 -1.24
C ALA A 341 21.66 -12.40 -1.25
N ALA A 342 21.86 -13.05 -0.08
CA ALA A 342 21.79 -14.51 0.04
C ALA A 342 20.35 -14.99 -0.16
N TYR A 343 19.38 -14.33 0.45
CA TYR A 343 17.97 -14.66 0.25
C TYR A 343 17.52 -14.46 -1.20
N ARG A 344 17.87 -13.30 -1.79
CA ARG A 344 17.51 -13.03 -3.19
C ARG A 344 18.13 -14.03 -4.14
N GLU A 345 19.39 -14.42 -3.91
CA GLU A 345 20.08 -15.45 -4.69
C GLU A 345 19.46 -16.84 -4.50
N ALA A 346 19.00 -17.18 -3.29
CA ALA A 346 18.32 -18.44 -3.04
C ALA A 346 16.98 -18.54 -3.79
N VAL A 347 16.22 -17.44 -3.88
CA VAL A 347 14.93 -17.38 -4.58
C VAL A 347 15.12 -17.31 -6.09
N LEU A 348 16.00 -16.42 -6.57
CA LEU A 348 16.29 -16.16 -7.98
C LEU A 348 17.80 -16.35 -8.26
N PRO A 349 18.31 -17.59 -8.32
CA PRO A 349 19.73 -17.87 -8.58
C PRO A 349 20.22 -17.17 -9.82
N SER A 350 21.33 -16.44 -9.73
CA SER A 350 21.89 -15.62 -10.82
C SER A 350 22.35 -16.44 -12.01
N ASP A 351 22.68 -17.70 -11.79
CA ASP A 351 23.11 -18.65 -12.82
C ASP A 351 21.94 -19.40 -13.52
N VAL A 352 20.68 -19.05 -13.17
CA VAL A 352 19.46 -19.50 -13.87
C VAL A 352 18.86 -18.30 -14.59
N THR A 353 19.20 -18.13 -15.86
CA THR A 353 18.77 -17.01 -16.72
C THR A 353 17.45 -17.28 -17.46
N ALA A 354 17.05 -18.54 -17.59
CA ALA A 354 15.74 -18.91 -18.13
C ALA A 354 14.66 -18.55 -17.10
N ARG A 355 14.10 -17.35 -17.23
CA ARG A 355 13.07 -16.81 -16.35
C ARG A 355 11.90 -16.27 -17.15
N ILE A 356 10.70 -16.53 -16.67
CA ILE A 356 9.47 -15.99 -17.25
C ILE A 356 8.70 -15.28 -16.12
N ALA A 357 8.38 -14.00 -16.34
CA ALA A 357 7.46 -13.28 -15.46
C ALA A 357 6.07 -13.27 -16.08
N VAL A 358 5.03 -13.43 -15.24
CA VAL A 358 3.62 -13.43 -15.66
C VAL A 358 2.85 -12.45 -14.81
N GLU A 359 2.32 -11.39 -15.42
CA GLU A 359 1.45 -10.41 -14.78
C GLU A 359 0.54 -9.75 -15.81
N ALA A 360 -0.76 -9.72 -15.54
CA ALA A 360 -1.74 -8.96 -16.33
C ALA A 360 -1.62 -7.45 -16.05
N GLY A 361 -0.47 -6.90 -16.39
CA GLY A 361 -0.05 -5.52 -16.28
C GLY A 361 1.07 -5.25 -17.28
N ILE A 362 1.58 -4.01 -17.34
CA ILE A 362 2.62 -3.62 -18.30
C ILE A 362 3.85 -4.51 -18.16
N ALA A 363 4.32 -5.05 -19.28
CA ALA A 363 5.39 -6.04 -19.32
C ALA A 363 6.74 -5.48 -18.85
N ASP A 364 7.07 -4.24 -19.23
CA ASP A 364 8.41 -3.66 -19.13
C ASP A 364 8.98 -3.61 -17.70
N PHE A 365 8.14 -3.56 -16.69
CA PHE A 365 8.57 -3.54 -15.29
C PHE A 365 9.40 -4.78 -14.89
N TRP A 366 9.10 -5.94 -15.49
CA TRP A 366 9.65 -7.21 -15.07
C TRP A 366 11.07 -7.51 -15.57
N TYR A 367 11.61 -6.71 -16.52
CA TYR A 367 12.99 -6.91 -17.01
C TYR A 367 14.05 -6.92 -15.91
N LYS A 368 13.82 -6.19 -14.82
CA LYS A 368 14.71 -6.21 -13.64
C LYS A 368 14.90 -7.60 -13.04
N TYR A 369 13.87 -8.44 -13.11
CA TYR A 369 13.84 -9.77 -12.46
C TYR A 369 14.13 -10.90 -13.44
N VAL A 370 13.72 -10.75 -14.68
CA VAL A 370 13.94 -11.80 -15.70
C VAL A 370 15.24 -11.61 -16.48
N GLY A 371 15.78 -10.40 -16.53
CA GLY A 371 16.95 -10.07 -17.36
C GLY A 371 16.62 -10.01 -18.85
N PHE A 372 17.66 -9.82 -19.69
CA PHE A 372 17.49 -9.71 -21.14
C PHE A 372 17.22 -11.05 -21.83
N ASP A 373 17.65 -12.16 -21.23
CA ASP A 373 17.43 -13.52 -21.76
C ASP A 373 16.05 -14.07 -21.38
N GLY A 374 15.40 -13.48 -20.38
CA GLY A 374 14.08 -13.88 -19.89
C GLY A 374 12.94 -13.47 -20.80
N ARG A 375 11.73 -13.92 -20.46
CA ARG A 375 10.50 -13.58 -21.18
C ARG A 375 9.50 -13.01 -20.20
N ILE A 376 8.56 -12.21 -20.72
CA ILE A 376 7.49 -11.61 -19.93
C ILE A 376 6.18 -11.88 -20.66
N ILE A 377 5.24 -12.49 -19.95
CA ILE A 377 3.85 -12.59 -20.37
C ILE A 377 3.11 -11.47 -19.64
N GLY A 378 2.87 -10.38 -20.35
CA GLY A 378 2.32 -9.15 -19.81
C GLY A 378 1.57 -8.35 -20.87
N MET A 379 0.97 -7.25 -20.47
CA MET A 379 0.28 -6.33 -21.36
C MET A 379 1.27 -5.43 -22.10
N THR A 380 0.99 -5.19 -23.36
CA THR A 380 1.72 -4.21 -24.21
C THR A 380 0.79 -3.19 -24.84
N THR A 381 -0.52 -3.36 -24.64
CA THR A 381 -1.60 -2.49 -25.08
C THR A 381 -2.60 -2.32 -23.94
N PHE A 382 -3.55 -1.41 -24.11
CA PHE A 382 -4.72 -1.35 -23.23
C PHE A 382 -5.57 -2.61 -23.36
N GLY A 383 -6.45 -2.84 -22.38
CA GLY A 383 -7.41 -3.93 -22.39
C GLY A 383 -8.57 -3.69 -23.36
N GLU A 384 -9.56 -4.57 -23.31
CA GLU A 384 -10.75 -4.55 -24.15
C GLU A 384 -12.01 -4.86 -23.31
N SER A 385 -13.20 -4.55 -23.85
CA SER A 385 -14.46 -4.83 -23.18
C SER A 385 -15.00 -6.19 -23.58
N ALA A 386 -14.83 -7.18 -22.70
CA ALA A 386 -15.33 -8.55 -22.85
C ALA A 386 -15.37 -9.27 -21.49
N PRO A 387 -15.98 -10.45 -21.36
CA PRO A 387 -15.85 -11.28 -20.18
C PRO A 387 -14.40 -11.60 -19.84
N ALA A 388 -14.03 -11.55 -18.56
CA ALA A 388 -12.66 -11.71 -18.10
C ALA A 388 -11.93 -12.93 -18.70
N GLY A 389 -12.58 -14.09 -18.75
CA GLY A 389 -11.99 -15.31 -19.32
C GLY A 389 -11.64 -15.20 -20.80
N GLU A 390 -12.42 -14.46 -21.58
CA GLU A 390 -12.12 -14.20 -23.00
C GLU A 390 -10.94 -13.23 -23.13
N LEU A 391 -10.84 -12.23 -22.25
CA LEU A 391 -9.72 -11.29 -22.24
C LEU A 391 -8.41 -12.00 -21.90
N PHE A 392 -8.40 -12.85 -20.86
CA PHE A 392 -7.20 -13.63 -20.53
C PHE A 392 -6.74 -14.49 -21.71
N LYS A 393 -7.65 -15.15 -22.42
CA LYS A 393 -7.31 -15.91 -23.65
C LYS A 393 -6.79 -14.99 -24.77
N MET A 394 -7.48 -13.87 -25.03
CA MET A 394 -7.12 -12.93 -26.08
C MET A 394 -5.71 -12.36 -25.89
N PHE A 395 -5.34 -12.03 -24.66
CA PHE A 395 -4.03 -11.47 -24.32
C PHE A 395 -2.97 -12.53 -23.99
N GLY A 396 -3.29 -13.82 -24.15
CA GLY A 396 -2.30 -14.90 -24.01
C GLY A 396 -2.01 -15.34 -22.58
N PHE A 397 -2.83 -14.97 -21.61
CA PHE A 397 -2.75 -15.44 -20.22
C PHE A 397 -3.46 -16.79 -20.08
N THR A 398 -2.89 -17.82 -20.69
CA THR A 398 -3.33 -19.20 -20.61
C THR A 398 -2.19 -20.11 -20.17
N THR A 399 -2.53 -21.26 -19.59
CA THR A 399 -1.56 -22.29 -19.22
C THR A 399 -0.83 -22.82 -20.44
#